data_6e685e2951ecb9296278ad22e0b394a1
#
_entry.id   6e685e2951ecb9296278ad22e0b394a1
#
_cell.length_a   1.000
_cell.length_b   1.000
_cell.length_c   1.000
_cell.angle_alpha   90.00
_cell.angle_beta   90.00
_cell.angle_gamma   90.00
#
_symmetry.space_group_name_H-M   'P 1'
#
loop_
_entity.id
_entity.type
_entity.pdbx_description
1 polymer ?
#
loop_
_entity_poly.entity_id
_entity_poly.type
_entity_poly.pdbx_seq_one_letter_code
_entity_poly.pdbx_strand_id
1 'polypeptide(L)'
;KYLGYKIGGACVDKVHDGESIEAHGLICDPGTTIEHKRVIILDDMISSGKTILEAVNVAKEHGAACVEAVCATHGLFVGKANEYLDNDFVKNIVITDTVKPFRITNPAVYSKISVIHTHHLFAEAIRRTTKGESLSDLIEKNGIPLTSHALTKNDLLMVR
;
A
#
# COMPACT_ATOMS: atom_id res chain seq x y z
N LYS A 1 13.45 -1.16 7.90
CA LYS A 1 14.92 -1.16 8.12
C LYS A 1 15.70 -0.54 6.95
N TYR A 2 15.22 -0.72 5.70
CA TYR A 2 15.97 -0.29 4.51
C TYR A 2 16.00 1.22 4.26
N LEU A 3 15.05 1.98 4.81
CA LEU A 3 14.96 3.43 4.59
C LEU A 3 15.62 4.27 5.68
N GLY A 4 16.13 3.65 6.75
CA GLY A 4 16.72 4.37 7.90
C GLY A 4 15.70 5.23 8.68
N TYR A 5 14.41 5.11 8.40
CA TYR A 5 13.34 5.80 9.10
C TYR A 5 12.69 4.90 10.16
N LYS A 6 12.34 5.49 11.30
CA LYS A 6 11.44 4.86 12.26
C LYS A 6 10.02 5.07 11.72
N ILE A 7 9.44 4.01 11.16
CA ILE A 7 8.04 4.01 10.71
C ILE A 7 7.26 3.32 11.82
N GLY A 8 6.25 3.99 12.36
CA GLY A 8 5.30 3.37 13.28
C GLY A 8 4.38 2.43 12.51
N GLY A 9 3.95 1.35 13.13
CA GLY A 9 2.97 0.41 12.59
C GLY A 9 1.58 0.66 13.17
N ALA A 10 0.57 0.49 12.35
CA ALA A 10 -0.81 0.42 12.77
C ALA A 10 -1.53 -0.67 11.97
N CYS A 11 -2.53 -1.28 12.57
CA CYS A 11 -3.36 -2.30 11.95
C CYS A 11 -4.83 -1.91 12.11
N VAL A 12 -5.60 -2.03 11.02
CA VAL A 12 -7.05 -1.87 11.10
C VAL A 12 -7.64 -3.16 11.66
N ASP A 13 -8.31 -3.04 12.81
CA ASP A 13 -9.02 -4.15 13.41
C ASP A 13 -10.32 -4.41 12.64
N LYS A 14 -10.49 -5.64 12.17
CA LYS A 14 -11.65 -6.08 11.39
C LYS A 14 -12.37 -7.16 12.16
N VAL A 15 -13.62 -6.90 12.52
CA VAL A 15 -14.50 -7.91 13.10
C VAL A 15 -15.34 -8.51 11.98
N HIS A 16 -15.29 -9.86 11.89
CA HIS A 16 -16.17 -10.63 11.02
C HIS A 16 -17.47 -10.94 11.76
N ASP A 17 -18.54 -10.31 11.35
CA ASP A 17 -19.89 -10.63 11.86
C ASP A 17 -20.71 -11.27 10.72
N GLY A 18 -20.49 -12.61 10.58
CA GLY A 18 -21.18 -13.45 9.61
C GLY A 18 -20.97 -13.05 8.14
N GLU A 19 -21.82 -12.21 7.59
CA GLU A 19 -21.79 -11.79 6.17
C GLU A 19 -21.16 -10.41 5.93
N SER A 20 -20.88 -9.63 6.99
CA SER A 20 -20.26 -8.32 6.88
C SER A 20 -18.88 -8.25 7.54
N ILE A 21 -17.96 -7.53 6.91
CA ILE A 21 -16.68 -7.16 7.48
C ILE A 21 -16.77 -5.66 7.79
N GLU A 22 -16.71 -5.30 9.06
CA GLU A 22 -16.66 -3.91 9.49
C GLU A 22 -15.31 -3.61 10.15
N ALA A 23 -14.74 -2.45 9.80
CA ALA A 23 -13.52 -1.96 10.45
C ALA A 23 -13.92 -1.26 11.74
N HIS A 24 -13.56 -1.82 12.90
CA HIS A 24 -13.99 -1.33 14.22
C HIS A 24 -12.94 -0.51 14.96
N GLY A 25 -11.72 -0.40 14.46
CA GLY A 25 -10.72 0.36 15.19
C GLY A 25 -9.34 0.36 14.54
N LEU A 26 -8.45 1.07 15.18
CA LEU A 26 -7.04 1.16 14.80
C LEU A 26 -6.18 0.71 15.97
N ILE A 27 -5.39 -0.34 15.77
CA ILE A 27 -4.39 -0.80 16.74
C ILE A 27 -3.05 -0.24 16.30
N CYS A 28 -2.46 0.61 17.12
CA CYS A 28 -1.14 1.19 16.86
C CYS A 28 -0.07 0.53 17.72
N ASP A 29 1.16 0.53 17.23
CA ASP A 29 2.33 0.19 18.05
C ASP A 29 2.39 1.06 19.31
N PRO A 30 2.89 0.55 20.45
CA PRO A 30 2.99 1.31 21.69
C PRO A 30 3.71 2.65 21.51
N GLY A 31 3.05 3.73 21.92
CA GLY A 31 3.57 5.09 21.79
C GLY A 31 3.48 5.69 20.39
N THR A 32 2.75 5.05 19.48
CA THR A 32 2.49 5.53 18.12
C THR A 32 1.09 6.10 18.01
N THR A 33 0.93 7.22 17.30
CA THR A 33 -0.36 7.78 16.93
C THR A 33 -0.35 8.13 15.45
N ILE A 34 -1.50 8.04 14.79
CA ILE A 34 -1.66 8.47 13.39
C ILE A 34 -2.14 9.92 13.28
N GLU A 35 -2.52 10.54 14.41
CA GLU A 35 -2.99 11.91 14.45
C GLU A 35 -1.96 12.87 13.82
N HIS A 36 -2.41 13.68 12.88
CA HIS A 36 -1.59 14.59 12.07
C HIS A 36 -0.46 13.93 11.26
N LYS A 37 -0.45 12.59 11.11
CA LYS A 37 0.55 11.88 10.31
C LYS A 37 0.08 11.62 8.90
N ARG A 38 1.03 11.51 7.98
CA ARG A 38 0.80 10.96 6.64
C ARG A 38 0.86 9.45 6.72
N VAL A 39 -0.15 8.78 6.21
CA VAL A 39 -0.34 7.34 6.34
C VAL A 39 -0.04 6.65 5.01
N ILE A 40 0.61 5.49 5.06
CA ILE A 40 0.67 4.56 3.93
C ILE A 40 -0.19 3.34 4.27
N ILE A 41 -1.13 3.01 3.40
CA ILE A 41 -1.92 1.79 3.49
C ILE A 41 -1.23 0.72 2.63
N LEU A 42 -1.01 -0.47 3.22
CA LEU A 42 -0.44 -1.61 2.51
C LEU A 42 -1.45 -2.74 2.44
N ASP A 43 -1.60 -3.30 1.25
CA ASP A 43 -2.44 -4.47 1.00
C ASP A 43 -1.74 -5.40 0.00
N ASP A 44 -2.19 -6.63 -0.13
CA ASP A 44 -1.72 -7.53 -1.19
C ASP A 44 -2.45 -7.24 -2.51
N MET A 45 -3.71 -6.82 -2.45
CA MET A 45 -4.56 -6.69 -3.63
C MET A 45 -5.62 -5.59 -3.47
N ILE A 46 -5.75 -4.75 -4.49
CA ILE A 46 -6.89 -3.84 -4.64
C ILE A 46 -7.90 -4.49 -5.58
N SER A 47 -8.96 -5.10 -5.03
CA SER A 47 -10.06 -5.66 -5.81
C SER A 47 -11.09 -4.56 -6.13
N SER A 48 -12.18 -4.46 -5.38
CA SER A 48 -13.16 -3.38 -5.56
C SER A 48 -12.75 -2.04 -4.94
N GLY A 49 -11.70 -2.03 -4.11
CA GLY A 49 -11.28 -0.86 -3.35
C GLY A 49 -12.10 -0.60 -2.07
N LYS A 50 -13.08 -1.46 -1.75
CA LYS A 50 -13.91 -1.28 -0.54
C LYS A 50 -13.05 -1.32 0.74
N THR A 51 -12.18 -2.32 0.88
CA THR A 51 -11.25 -2.45 2.00
C THR A 51 -10.35 -1.21 2.16
N ILE A 52 -9.87 -0.67 1.02
CA ILE A 52 -9.06 0.55 1.02
C ILE A 52 -9.88 1.74 1.50
N LEU A 53 -11.13 1.89 1.01
CA LEU A 53 -12.03 2.96 1.45
C LEU A 53 -12.29 2.89 2.95
N GLU A 54 -12.51 1.70 3.50
CA GLU A 54 -12.69 1.48 4.94
C GLU A 54 -11.44 1.90 5.73
N ALA A 55 -10.26 1.47 5.30
CA ALA A 55 -9.00 1.87 5.94
C ALA A 55 -8.73 3.38 5.85
N VAL A 56 -9.09 4.02 4.74
CA VAL A 56 -9.02 5.48 4.57
C VAL A 56 -9.97 6.19 5.55
N ASN A 57 -11.19 5.69 5.72
CA ASN A 57 -12.14 6.27 6.66
C ASN A 57 -11.65 6.16 8.11
N VAL A 58 -11.15 4.98 8.51
CA VAL A 58 -10.55 4.78 9.83
C VAL A 58 -9.37 5.74 10.05
N ALA A 59 -8.48 5.87 9.07
CA ALA A 59 -7.36 6.80 9.17
C ALA A 59 -7.83 8.26 9.34
N LYS A 60 -8.87 8.65 8.62
CA LYS A 60 -9.47 9.98 8.69
C LYS A 60 -10.14 10.25 10.03
N GLU A 61 -10.89 9.30 10.56
CA GLU A 61 -11.55 9.37 11.88
C GLU A 61 -10.55 9.50 13.03
N HIS A 62 -9.38 8.88 12.89
CA HIS A 62 -8.28 8.98 13.87
C HIS A 62 -7.34 10.16 13.62
N GLY A 63 -7.74 11.14 12.82
CA GLY A 63 -7.05 12.41 12.66
C GLY A 63 -5.79 12.38 11.80
N ALA A 64 -5.62 11.38 10.92
CA ALA A 64 -4.52 11.39 9.97
C ALA A 64 -4.56 12.64 9.06
N ALA A 65 -3.40 13.15 8.68
CA ALA A 65 -3.32 14.32 7.79
C ALA A 65 -3.76 13.99 6.36
N CYS A 66 -3.34 12.83 5.85
CA CYS A 66 -3.76 12.26 4.57
C CYS A 66 -3.27 10.81 4.46
N VAL A 67 -3.80 10.09 3.46
CA VAL A 67 -3.20 8.86 2.97
C VAL A 67 -2.23 9.21 1.84
N GLU A 68 -0.95 9.18 2.13
CA GLU A 68 0.12 9.53 1.17
C GLU A 68 0.18 8.54 0.02
N ALA A 69 0.02 7.26 0.34
CA ALA A 69 -0.05 6.22 -0.67
C ALA A 69 -0.88 5.03 -0.20
N VAL A 70 -1.58 4.43 -1.13
CA VAL A 70 -2.12 3.07 -1.04
C VAL A 70 -1.22 2.20 -1.89
N CYS A 71 -0.59 1.19 -1.28
CA CYS A 71 0.33 0.30 -1.97
C CYS A 71 -0.24 -1.11 -2.00
N ALA A 72 -0.30 -1.73 -3.17
CA ALA A 72 -0.69 -3.13 -3.32
C ALA A 72 0.15 -3.83 -4.38
N THR A 73 0.36 -5.13 -4.20
CA THR A 73 1.03 -5.94 -5.23
C THR A 73 0.13 -6.05 -6.46
N HIS A 74 -1.15 -6.32 -6.30
CA HIS A 74 -2.07 -6.60 -7.40
C HIS A 74 -3.19 -5.56 -7.51
N GLY A 75 -3.20 -4.78 -8.58
CA GLY A 75 -4.28 -3.83 -8.89
C GLY A 75 -5.33 -4.44 -9.82
N LEU A 76 -6.34 -5.14 -9.29
CA LEU A 76 -7.41 -5.77 -10.07
C LEU A 76 -8.46 -4.77 -10.53
N PHE A 77 -8.80 -3.80 -9.69
CA PHE A 77 -9.72 -2.68 -9.96
C PHE A 77 -11.06 -3.11 -10.55
N VAL A 78 -11.75 -4.04 -9.89
CA VAL A 78 -13.07 -4.54 -10.32
C VAL A 78 -14.22 -3.77 -9.69
N GLY A 79 -15.43 -3.93 -10.22
CA GLY A 79 -16.65 -3.39 -9.64
C GLY A 79 -16.61 -1.87 -9.46
N LYS A 80 -16.72 -1.39 -8.23
CA LYS A 80 -16.80 0.05 -7.89
C LYS A 80 -15.44 0.72 -7.64
N ALA A 81 -14.33 0.14 -8.12
CA ALA A 81 -12.99 0.67 -7.84
C ALA A 81 -12.81 2.13 -8.30
N ASN A 82 -13.39 2.50 -9.45
CA ASN A 82 -13.36 3.89 -9.93
C ASN A 82 -14.08 4.89 -9.01
N GLU A 83 -15.10 4.43 -8.27
CA GLU A 83 -15.85 5.23 -7.32
C GLU A 83 -15.14 5.29 -5.96
N TYR A 84 -14.74 4.14 -5.42
CA TYR A 84 -14.16 4.05 -4.07
C TYR A 84 -12.75 4.65 -3.97
N LEU A 85 -11.98 4.64 -5.06
CA LEU A 85 -10.64 5.20 -5.09
C LEU A 85 -10.62 6.69 -5.49
N ASP A 86 -11.76 7.25 -5.93
CA ASP A 86 -11.92 8.69 -6.19
C ASP A 86 -12.10 9.43 -4.87
N ASN A 87 -11.01 9.54 -4.14
CA ASN A 87 -10.98 10.11 -2.79
C ASN A 87 -9.77 11.04 -2.65
N ASP A 88 -10.02 12.32 -2.41
CA ASP A 88 -8.97 13.37 -2.29
C ASP A 88 -8.05 13.18 -1.09
N PHE A 89 -8.46 12.41 -0.10
CA PHE A 89 -7.63 12.06 1.04
C PHE A 89 -6.48 11.12 0.65
N VAL A 90 -6.63 10.35 -0.44
CA VAL A 90 -5.61 9.47 -1.03
C VAL A 90 -4.84 10.25 -2.09
N LYS A 91 -3.51 10.38 -1.92
CA LYS A 91 -2.65 11.11 -2.84
C LYS A 91 -2.10 10.24 -3.97
N ASN A 92 -1.68 9.03 -3.65
CA ASN A 92 -1.05 8.11 -4.60
C ASN A 92 -1.60 6.69 -4.45
N ILE A 93 -1.62 5.95 -5.55
CA ILE A 93 -1.91 4.51 -5.58
C ILE A 93 -0.73 3.84 -6.26
N VAL A 94 -0.02 2.98 -5.55
CA VAL A 94 1.18 2.31 -6.04
C VAL A 94 0.88 0.83 -6.21
N ILE A 95 1.03 0.33 -7.41
CA ILE A 95 0.82 -1.10 -7.73
C ILE A 95 2.02 -1.64 -8.50
N THR A 96 2.10 -2.95 -8.62
CA THR A 96 3.05 -3.57 -9.55
C THR A 96 2.42 -3.79 -10.93
N ASP A 97 3.23 -4.15 -11.90
CA ASP A 97 2.82 -4.51 -13.27
C ASP A 97 2.29 -5.94 -13.42
N THR A 98 2.01 -6.63 -12.31
CA THR A 98 1.41 -7.98 -12.31
C THR A 98 0.02 -8.01 -12.93
N VAL A 99 -0.74 -6.91 -12.80
CA VAL A 99 -2.02 -6.68 -13.48
C VAL A 99 -2.04 -5.26 -14.02
N LYS A 100 -2.34 -5.09 -15.31
CA LYS A 100 -2.48 -3.75 -15.90
C LYS A 100 -3.76 -3.07 -15.41
N PRO A 101 -3.73 -1.76 -15.06
CA PRO A 101 -4.88 -1.03 -14.50
C PRO A 101 -5.91 -0.61 -15.57
N PHE A 102 -6.20 -1.47 -16.56
CA PHE A 102 -7.06 -1.16 -17.70
C PHE A 102 -8.55 -0.94 -17.31
N ARG A 103 -8.96 -1.35 -16.11
CA ARG A 103 -10.32 -1.16 -15.61
C ARG A 103 -10.53 0.21 -14.97
N ILE A 104 -9.46 0.97 -14.72
CA ILE A 104 -9.59 2.34 -14.24
C ILE A 104 -9.86 3.25 -15.42
N THR A 105 -11.04 3.79 -15.44
CA THR A 105 -11.54 4.71 -16.48
C THR A 105 -11.73 6.13 -15.97
N ASN A 106 -11.76 6.33 -14.63
CA ASN A 106 -11.83 7.64 -14.02
C ASN A 106 -10.45 8.32 -14.11
N PRO A 107 -10.31 9.46 -14.85
CA PRO A 107 -9.04 10.15 -15.01
C PRO A 107 -8.42 10.62 -13.69
N ALA A 108 -9.24 11.03 -12.71
CA ALA A 108 -8.78 11.47 -11.40
C ALA A 108 -8.12 10.33 -10.63
N VAL A 109 -8.69 9.13 -10.69
CA VAL A 109 -8.09 7.92 -10.09
C VAL A 109 -6.84 7.50 -10.87
N TYR A 110 -6.93 7.48 -12.20
CA TYR A 110 -5.82 7.05 -13.05
C TYR A 110 -4.57 7.91 -12.85
N SER A 111 -4.75 9.22 -12.68
CA SER A 111 -3.63 10.15 -12.45
C SER A 111 -2.87 9.92 -11.14
N LYS A 112 -3.48 9.24 -10.16
CA LYS A 112 -2.85 8.87 -8.88
C LYS A 112 -2.07 7.56 -8.97
N ILE A 113 -2.22 6.76 -10.06
CA ILE A 113 -1.64 5.42 -10.16
C ILE A 113 -0.20 5.51 -10.62
N SER A 114 0.69 4.91 -9.84
CA SER A 114 2.08 4.64 -10.20
C SER A 114 2.31 3.13 -10.27
N VAL A 115 2.97 2.68 -11.32
CA VAL A 115 3.23 1.25 -11.57
C VAL A 115 4.70 0.96 -11.35
N ILE A 116 5.00 0.01 -10.47
CA ILE A 116 6.34 -0.52 -10.25
C ILE A 116 6.56 -1.74 -11.16
N HIS A 117 7.59 -1.70 -11.97
CA HIS A 117 7.94 -2.82 -12.85
C HIS A 117 8.70 -3.91 -12.10
N THR A 118 8.18 -5.12 -12.12
CA THR A 118 8.70 -6.29 -11.40
C THR A 118 9.47 -7.27 -12.27
N HIS A 119 9.49 -7.08 -13.60
CA HIS A 119 10.08 -8.01 -14.56
C HIS A 119 11.58 -8.29 -14.30
N HIS A 120 12.35 -7.30 -13.87
CA HIS A 120 13.76 -7.51 -13.53
C HIS A 120 13.93 -8.42 -12.32
N LEU A 121 13.09 -8.26 -11.29
CA LEU A 121 13.10 -9.10 -10.11
C LEU A 121 12.79 -10.56 -10.47
N PHE A 122 11.75 -10.78 -11.28
CA PHE A 122 11.38 -12.12 -11.71
C PHE A 122 12.43 -12.74 -12.64
N ALA A 123 13.00 -11.99 -13.57
CA ALA A 123 14.07 -12.48 -14.44
C ALA A 123 15.27 -12.93 -13.62
N GLU A 124 15.69 -12.17 -12.62
CA GLU A 124 16.81 -12.54 -11.74
C GLU A 124 16.46 -13.73 -10.85
N ALA A 125 15.24 -13.82 -10.33
CA ALA A 125 14.78 -14.98 -9.59
C ALA A 125 14.83 -16.27 -10.43
N ILE A 126 14.36 -16.21 -11.67
CA ILE A 126 14.42 -17.34 -12.62
C ILE A 126 15.87 -17.73 -12.90
N ARG A 127 16.74 -16.75 -13.20
CA ARG A 127 18.17 -16.98 -13.43
C ARG A 127 18.83 -17.68 -12.24
N ARG A 128 18.57 -17.22 -11.02
CA ARG A 128 19.12 -17.82 -9.80
C ARG A 128 18.62 -19.24 -9.59
N THR A 129 17.32 -19.46 -9.74
CA THR A 129 16.73 -20.80 -9.61
C THR A 129 17.36 -21.79 -10.58
N THR A 130 17.55 -21.40 -11.85
CA THR A 130 18.15 -22.28 -12.86
C THR A 130 19.64 -22.59 -12.60
N LYS A 131 20.34 -21.71 -11.87
CA LYS A 131 21.75 -21.89 -11.51
C LYS A 131 21.96 -22.46 -10.11
N GLY A 132 20.90 -22.75 -9.36
CA GLY A 132 21.00 -23.20 -7.97
C GLY A 132 21.52 -22.12 -7.01
N GLU A 133 21.40 -20.85 -7.35
CA GLU A 133 21.79 -19.72 -6.51
C GLU A 133 20.69 -19.36 -5.49
N SER A 134 21.07 -18.70 -4.39
CA SER A 134 20.17 -18.33 -3.31
C SER A 134 19.16 -17.25 -3.72
N LEU A 135 17.85 -17.51 -3.53
CA LEU A 135 16.78 -16.52 -3.64
C LEU A 135 16.70 -15.61 -2.42
N SER A 136 17.06 -16.09 -1.22
CA SER A 136 17.11 -15.26 0.00
C SER A 136 18.08 -14.09 -0.17
N ASP A 137 19.22 -14.33 -0.79
CA ASP A 137 20.19 -13.27 -1.10
C ASP A 137 19.63 -12.20 -2.05
N LEU A 138 18.71 -12.56 -2.94
CA LEU A 138 18.04 -11.60 -3.81
C LEU A 138 17.15 -10.63 -3.01
N ILE A 139 16.46 -11.16 -2.01
CA ILE A 139 15.54 -10.38 -1.17
C ILE A 139 16.31 -9.56 -0.14
N GLU A 140 17.33 -10.15 0.49
CA GLU A 140 18.04 -9.54 1.61
C GLU A 140 19.13 -8.55 1.19
N LYS A 141 19.91 -8.87 0.13
CA LYS A 141 21.10 -8.10 -0.27
C LYS A 141 20.84 -7.06 -1.36
N ASN A 142 19.86 -7.30 -2.21
CA ASN A 142 19.47 -6.37 -3.27
C ASN A 142 18.22 -5.57 -2.86
N GLY A 143 18.26 -4.96 -1.68
CA GLY A 143 17.26 -3.94 -1.36
C GLY A 143 17.19 -2.98 -2.55
N ILE A 144 16.09 -3.04 -3.31
CA ILE A 144 15.89 -2.17 -4.47
C ILE A 144 16.09 -0.74 -3.94
N PRO A 145 17.05 0.02 -4.45
CA PRO A 145 17.21 1.40 -4.02
C PRO A 145 15.91 2.13 -4.42
N LEU A 146 15.05 2.33 -3.44
CA LEU A 146 13.91 3.21 -3.60
C LEU A 146 14.51 4.61 -3.79
N THR A 147 14.48 5.10 -5.02
CA THR A 147 14.85 6.48 -5.34
C THR A 147 13.99 7.39 -4.48
N SER A 148 14.63 7.99 -3.49
CA SER A 148 14.00 8.82 -2.49
C SER A 148 13.46 10.10 -3.10
N HIS A 149 12.16 10.24 -3.21
CA HIS A 149 11.57 11.56 -3.08
C HIS A 149 11.45 11.81 -1.58
N ALA A 150 12.02 12.92 -1.13
CA ALA A 150 12.22 13.23 0.28
C ALA A 150 10.92 13.24 1.08
N LEU A 151 10.65 12.15 1.79
CA LEU A 151 9.71 12.12 2.88
C LEU A 151 10.46 12.54 4.15
N THR A 152 9.98 13.56 4.83
CA THR A 152 10.58 14.02 6.07
C THR A 152 10.38 12.97 7.18
N LYS A 153 11.42 12.80 8.00
CA LYS A 153 11.66 11.67 8.91
C LYS A 153 10.56 11.35 9.94
N ASN A 154 9.62 12.27 10.21
CA ASN A 154 8.73 12.17 11.39
C ASN A 154 7.23 12.03 11.07
N ASP A 155 6.83 12.01 9.80
CA ASP A 155 5.44 12.22 9.43
C ASP A 155 4.76 11.02 8.77
N LEU A 156 5.45 9.88 8.66
CA LEU A 156 4.94 8.73 7.94
C LEU A 156 4.57 7.57 8.87
N LEU A 157 3.38 7.02 8.69
CA LEU A 157 2.89 5.84 9.40
C LEU A 157 2.41 4.80 8.40
N MET A 158 2.75 3.53 8.62
CA MET A 158 2.20 2.41 7.84
C MET A 158 0.98 1.82 8.54
N VAL A 159 -0.11 1.66 7.79
CA VAL A 159 -1.33 0.97 8.19
C VAL A 159 -1.46 -0.29 7.35
N ARG A 160 -1.67 -1.42 8.00
CA ARG A 160 -1.85 -2.73 7.38
C ARG A 160 -3.21 -3.32 7.72
#